data_ea5c79337a0f1c1ee1d7e7b71812923e
#
_entry.id   ea5c79337a0f1c1ee1d7e7b71812923e
#
_cell.length_a   1.000
_cell.length_b   1.000
_cell.length_c   1.000
_cell.angle_alpha   90.00
_cell.angle_beta   90.00
_cell.angle_gamma   90.00
#
_symmetry.space_group_name_H-M   'P 1'
#
loop_
_entity.id
_entity.type
_entity.pdbx_description
1 polymer ?
#
loop_
_entity_poly.entity_id
_entity_poly.type
_entity_poly.pdbx_seq_one_letter_code
_entity_poly.pdbx_strand_id
1 'polypeptide(L)'
;VHRRQRQMCIRDRYIGYFSLILTLFIFSIFFINLFEEKEVNFPERNLPLGEIKTFDGNLLDVSLLKKNEFSLLNVWATWCINCKLEHGFLMAKKAEGWNIVGLNYKDDLEKAFKWLDQYGNPYFVNLYDQDGTYGFNLGVSGAPETYLLKKDKILQKHIGIMSEKVWKDKFIPLIKK
;
A
#
# COMPACT_ATOMS: atom_id res chain seq x y z
N VAL A 1 1.68 -63.43 27.89
CA VAL A 1 2.13 -62.09 28.29
C VAL A 1 2.76 -61.35 27.09
N HIS A 2 3.58 -61.99 26.23
CA HIS A 2 4.28 -61.27 25.12
C HIS A 2 3.38 -60.79 23.94
N ARG A 3 2.20 -61.36 23.72
CA ARG A 3 1.29 -60.89 22.64
C ARG A 3 0.64 -59.53 22.92
N ARG A 4 0.24 -59.27 24.20
CA ARG A 4 -0.38 -58.00 24.58
C ARG A 4 0.58 -56.83 24.52
N GLN A 5 1.83 -57.05 24.89
CA GLN A 5 2.87 -55.99 24.84
C GLN A 5 3.20 -55.59 23.41
N ARG A 6 3.27 -56.51 22.44
CA ARG A 6 3.50 -56.14 21.01
C ARG A 6 2.34 -55.35 20.40
N GLN A 7 1.12 -55.63 20.77
CA GLN A 7 -0.05 -54.87 20.29
C GLN A 7 -0.11 -53.45 20.84
N MET A 8 0.33 -53.22 22.09
CA MET A 8 0.43 -51.88 22.65
C MET A 8 1.46 -51.01 21.92
N CYS A 9 2.64 -51.51 21.69
CA CYS A 9 3.71 -50.75 20.98
C CYS A 9 3.37 -50.38 19.54
N ILE A 10 2.59 -51.23 18.83
CA ILE A 10 2.15 -50.95 17.46
C ILE A 10 1.09 -49.84 17.44
N ARG A 11 0.13 -49.88 18.36
CA ARG A 11 -0.93 -48.85 18.48
C ARG A 11 -0.37 -47.47 18.82
N ASP A 12 0.61 -47.40 19.71
CA ASP A 12 1.24 -46.13 20.09
C ASP A 12 2.04 -45.53 18.96
N ARG A 13 2.67 -46.35 18.10
CA ARG A 13 3.36 -45.88 16.88
C ARG A 13 2.38 -45.25 15.88
N TYR A 14 1.22 -45.88 15.64
CA TYR A 14 0.23 -45.31 14.71
C TYR A 14 -0.43 -44.03 15.26
N ILE A 15 -0.65 -43.94 16.56
CA ILE A 15 -1.13 -42.71 17.21
C ILE A 15 -0.10 -41.60 17.04
N GLY A 16 1.20 -41.88 17.22
CA GLY A 16 2.27 -40.92 17.01
C GLY A 16 2.34 -40.40 15.55
N TYR A 17 2.25 -41.31 14.57
CA TYR A 17 2.21 -40.90 13.17
C TYR A 17 0.96 -40.10 12.81
N PHE A 18 -0.19 -40.48 13.34
CA PHE A 18 -1.44 -39.77 13.11
C PHE A 18 -1.38 -38.35 13.70
N SER A 19 -0.86 -38.19 14.92
CA SER A 19 -0.70 -36.87 15.54
C SER A 19 0.26 -36.00 14.75
N LEU A 20 1.37 -36.55 14.25
CA LEU A 20 2.34 -35.84 13.43
C LEU A 20 1.72 -35.36 12.10
N ILE A 21 0.98 -36.23 11.42
CA ILE A 21 0.30 -35.88 10.16
C ILE A 21 -0.74 -34.80 10.40
N LEU A 22 -1.51 -34.91 11.48
CA LEU A 22 -2.53 -33.92 11.84
C LEU A 22 -1.91 -32.54 12.13
N THR A 23 -0.81 -32.52 12.89
CA THR A 23 -0.10 -31.26 13.18
C THR A 23 0.49 -30.63 11.92
N LEU A 24 1.08 -31.43 11.02
CA LEU A 24 1.58 -30.92 9.74
C LEU A 24 0.45 -30.40 8.84
N PHE A 25 -0.69 -31.05 8.84
CA PHE A 25 -1.87 -30.62 8.09
C PHE A 25 -2.42 -29.27 8.62
N ILE A 26 -2.56 -29.13 9.95
CA ILE A 26 -2.97 -27.87 10.58
C ILE A 26 -1.96 -26.75 10.27
N PHE A 27 -0.67 -27.06 10.34
CA PHE A 27 0.39 -26.10 10.04
C PHE A 27 0.36 -25.67 8.56
N SER A 28 0.09 -26.60 7.66
CA SER A 28 -0.07 -26.33 6.22
C SER A 28 -1.26 -25.40 5.95
N ILE A 29 -2.42 -25.67 6.56
CA ILE A 29 -3.59 -24.78 6.43
C ILE A 29 -3.30 -23.40 6.99
N PHE A 30 -2.67 -23.33 8.17
CA PHE A 30 -2.28 -22.07 8.77
C PHE A 30 -1.31 -21.29 7.85
N PHE A 31 -0.33 -21.98 7.27
CA PHE A 31 0.64 -21.36 6.36
C PHE A 31 -0.01 -20.85 5.07
N ILE A 32 -0.93 -21.64 4.49
CA ILE A 32 -1.68 -21.21 3.30
C ILE A 32 -2.49 -19.95 3.61
N ASN A 33 -3.20 -19.91 4.73
CA ASN A 33 -3.99 -18.74 5.14
C ASN A 33 -3.14 -17.50 5.46
N LEU A 34 -1.88 -17.66 5.90
CA LEU A 34 -0.95 -16.55 6.14
C LEU A 34 -0.47 -15.90 4.84
N PHE A 35 -0.36 -16.67 3.76
CA PHE A 35 0.10 -16.18 2.46
C PHE A 35 -1.05 -15.84 1.49
N GLU A 36 -2.28 -16.13 1.87
CA GLU A 36 -3.44 -15.67 1.11
C GLU A 36 -3.59 -14.16 1.33
N GLU A 37 -3.07 -13.36 0.39
CA GLU A 37 -3.37 -11.92 0.34
C GLU A 37 -4.89 -11.75 0.17
N LYS A 38 -5.61 -11.62 1.28
CA LYS A 38 -7.02 -11.25 1.23
C LYS A 38 -7.10 -9.93 0.49
N GLU A 39 -7.75 -9.92 -0.66
CA GLU A 39 -8.15 -8.69 -1.31
C GLU A 39 -9.00 -7.89 -0.33
N VAL A 40 -8.38 -6.92 0.32
CA VAL A 40 -9.12 -5.97 1.14
C VAL A 40 -9.89 -5.09 0.17
N ASN A 41 -11.17 -5.39 -0.01
CA ASN A 41 -12.08 -4.53 -0.74
C ASN A 41 -12.09 -3.18 0.00
N PHE A 42 -11.36 -2.21 -0.55
CA PHE A 42 -11.33 -0.87 0.01
C PHE A 42 -12.70 -0.23 -0.22
N PRO A 43 -13.46 0.14 0.83
CA PRO A 43 -14.74 0.79 0.65
C PRO A 43 -14.52 2.17 0.00
N GLU A 44 -15.24 2.43 -1.10
CA GLU A 44 -15.22 3.74 -1.74
C GLU A 44 -15.57 4.82 -0.71
N ARG A 45 -14.75 5.85 -0.62
CA ARG A 45 -14.96 6.96 0.31
C ARG A 45 -14.56 8.29 -0.33
N ASN A 46 -15.10 9.38 0.19
CA ASN A 46 -14.74 10.71 -0.27
C ASN A 46 -13.30 11.07 0.15
N LEU A 47 -12.60 11.79 -0.72
CA LEU A 47 -11.34 12.43 -0.38
C LEU A 47 -11.60 13.46 0.73
N PRO A 48 -10.82 13.48 1.83
CA PRO A 48 -10.96 14.50 2.87
C PRO A 48 -10.83 15.90 2.27
N LEU A 49 -11.78 16.75 2.57
CA LEU A 49 -11.76 18.17 2.18
C LEU A 49 -10.87 18.95 3.13
N GLY A 50 -10.31 20.05 2.65
CA GLY A 50 -9.48 20.96 3.42
C GLY A 50 -8.42 21.64 2.58
N GLU A 51 -7.72 22.56 3.22
CA GLU A 51 -6.58 23.23 2.64
C GLU A 51 -5.29 22.57 3.13
N ILE A 52 -4.33 22.44 2.23
CA ILE A 52 -3.00 21.91 2.54
C ILE A 52 -1.93 22.78 1.86
N LYS A 53 -0.80 22.96 2.51
CA LYS A 53 0.31 23.67 1.93
C LYS A 53 0.92 22.89 0.78
N THR A 54 1.27 23.58 -0.27
CA THR A 54 2.13 23.06 -1.35
C THR A 54 3.60 23.38 -1.06
N PHE A 55 4.51 22.79 -1.80
CA PHE A 55 5.94 23.01 -1.64
C PHE A 55 6.39 24.46 -1.87
N ASP A 56 5.64 25.22 -2.66
CA ASP A 56 5.86 26.65 -2.90
C ASP A 56 5.24 27.56 -1.80
N GLY A 57 4.69 26.95 -0.75
CA GLY A 57 4.10 27.61 0.41
C GLY A 57 2.67 28.12 0.24
N ASN A 58 2.07 27.92 -0.93
CA ASN A 58 0.68 28.28 -1.17
C ASN A 58 -0.27 27.29 -0.49
N LEU A 59 -1.47 27.76 -0.15
CA LEU A 59 -2.55 26.89 0.29
C LEU A 59 -3.33 26.38 -0.95
N LEU A 60 -3.48 25.07 -1.04
CA LEU A 60 -4.29 24.41 -2.05
C LEU A 60 -5.53 23.82 -1.40
N ASP A 61 -6.71 24.19 -1.92
CA ASP A 61 -7.92 23.45 -1.62
C ASP A 61 -7.89 22.10 -2.35
N VAL A 62 -7.93 21.01 -1.60
CA VAL A 62 -7.88 19.65 -2.13
C VAL A 62 -9.03 19.37 -3.09
N SER A 63 -10.14 20.12 -2.98
CA SER A 63 -11.24 20.01 -3.95
C SER A 63 -10.82 20.31 -5.39
N LEU A 64 -9.72 21.05 -5.61
CA LEU A 64 -9.18 21.35 -6.93
C LEU A 64 -8.51 20.14 -7.60
N LEU A 65 -8.16 19.10 -6.83
CA LEU A 65 -7.61 17.85 -7.39
C LEU A 65 -8.66 17.03 -8.16
N LYS A 66 -9.94 17.36 -8.03
CA LYS A 66 -11.09 16.70 -8.69
C LYS A 66 -11.19 16.90 -10.20
N LYS A 67 -10.33 17.72 -10.81
CA LYS A 67 -10.44 18.10 -12.22
C LYS A 67 -10.23 16.94 -13.19
N ASN A 68 -9.45 15.95 -12.81
CA ASN A 68 -9.14 14.79 -13.64
C ASN A 68 -10.13 13.65 -13.34
N GLU A 69 -10.47 12.87 -14.37
CA GLU A 69 -11.33 11.70 -14.19
C GLU A 69 -10.67 10.70 -13.25
N PHE A 70 -9.39 10.39 -13.48
CA PHE A 70 -8.56 9.57 -12.59
C PHE A 70 -7.25 10.29 -12.27
N SER A 71 -6.78 10.12 -11.04
CA SER A 71 -5.47 10.57 -10.58
C SER A 71 -4.93 9.64 -9.50
N LEU A 72 -3.63 9.73 -9.25
CA LEU A 72 -2.99 9.05 -8.13
C LEU A 72 -2.64 10.06 -7.05
N LEU A 73 -2.81 9.67 -5.78
CA LEU A 73 -2.24 10.37 -4.66
C LEU A 73 -1.25 9.40 -4.00
N ASN A 74 0.02 9.79 -3.98
CA ASN A 74 1.10 8.99 -3.41
C ASN A 74 1.64 9.67 -2.15
N VAL A 75 1.64 8.94 -1.04
CA VAL A 75 2.19 9.36 0.24
C VAL A 75 3.65 8.93 0.30
N TRP A 76 4.54 9.88 0.47
CA TRP A 76 5.97 9.64 0.43
C TRP A 76 6.75 10.51 1.42
N ALA A 77 8.01 10.14 1.68
CA ALA A 77 8.92 10.93 2.48
C ALA A 77 10.38 10.59 2.17
N THR A 78 11.30 11.49 2.49
CA THR A 78 12.74 11.28 2.29
C THR A 78 13.33 10.20 3.19
N TRP A 79 12.76 10.01 4.38
CA TRP A 79 13.14 8.95 5.33
C TRP A 79 12.63 7.56 4.95
N CYS A 80 11.76 7.47 3.93
CA CYS A 80 11.11 6.24 3.52
C CYS A 80 11.94 5.50 2.45
N ILE A 81 12.62 4.43 2.82
CA ILE A 81 13.43 3.66 1.87
C ILE A 81 12.61 2.98 0.78
N ASN A 82 11.40 2.52 1.09
CA ASN A 82 10.49 1.89 0.15
C ASN A 82 9.93 2.88 -0.87
N CYS A 83 9.81 4.16 -0.51
CA CYS A 83 9.43 5.22 -1.44
C CYS A 83 10.47 5.40 -2.55
N LYS A 84 11.75 5.21 -2.23
CA LYS A 84 12.83 5.22 -3.22
C LYS A 84 12.73 4.03 -4.18
N LEU A 85 12.30 2.87 -3.69
CA LEU A 85 12.17 1.66 -4.53
C LEU A 85 11.01 1.79 -5.53
N GLU A 86 9.89 2.44 -5.17
CA GLU A 86 8.77 2.65 -6.10
C GLU A 86 8.92 3.85 -7.02
N HIS A 87 9.91 4.73 -6.75
CA HIS A 87 10.04 6.00 -7.46
C HIS A 87 10.14 5.87 -8.97
N GLY A 88 10.89 4.86 -9.43
CA GLY A 88 10.99 4.55 -10.86
C GLY A 88 9.65 4.19 -11.51
N PHE A 89 8.76 3.49 -10.78
CA PHE A 89 7.41 3.20 -11.22
C PHE A 89 6.60 4.50 -11.38
N LEU A 90 6.65 5.41 -10.38
CA LEU A 90 5.94 6.68 -10.44
C LEU A 90 6.43 7.57 -11.58
N MET A 91 7.74 7.60 -11.83
CA MET A 91 8.32 8.32 -12.98
C MET A 91 7.83 7.75 -14.31
N ALA A 92 7.72 6.43 -14.45
CA ALA A 92 7.15 5.80 -15.64
C ALA A 92 5.67 6.17 -15.81
N LYS A 93 4.88 6.14 -14.76
CA LYS A 93 3.45 6.53 -14.82
C LYS A 93 3.26 8.00 -15.16
N LYS A 94 4.12 8.90 -14.68
CA LYS A 94 4.15 10.29 -15.13
C LYS A 94 4.42 10.38 -16.63
N ALA A 95 5.38 9.63 -17.16
CA ALA A 95 5.70 9.62 -18.58
C ALA A 95 4.55 9.05 -19.45
N GLU A 96 3.73 8.16 -18.88
CA GLU A 96 2.48 7.68 -19.50
C GLU A 96 1.34 8.71 -19.45
N GLY A 97 1.54 9.87 -18.81
CA GLY A 97 0.54 10.95 -18.72
C GLY A 97 -0.35 10.92 -17.49
N TRP A 98 -0.03 10.08 -16.48
CA TRP A 98 -0.78 10.05 -15.24
C TRP A 98 -0.57 11.31 -14.40
N ASN A 99 -1.68 11.86 -13.88
CA ASN A 99 -1.63 12.92 -12.89
C ASN A 99 -1.38 12.31 -11.50
N ILE A 100 -0.20 12.56 -10.96
CA ILE A 100 0.22 12.04 -9.65
C ILE A 100 0.38 13.21 -8.69
N VAL A 101 -0.36 13.19 -7.59
CA VAL A 101 -0.24 14.13 -6.47
C VAL A 101 0.70 13.52 -5.45
N GLY A 102 1.75 14.22 -5.06
CA GLY A 102 2.65 13.82 -3.99
C GLY A 102 2.19 14.40 -2.66
N LEU A 103 1.94 13.56 -1.65
CA LEU A 103 1.76 13.99 -0.27
C LEU A 103 3.03 13.68 0.51
N ASN A 104 3.87 14.69 0.71
CA ASN A 104 5.07 14.58 1.51
C ASN A 104 4.68 14.59 2.99
N TYR A 105 4.86 13.45 3.66
CA TYR A 105 4.27 13.13 4.95
C TYR A 105 5.30 13.14 6.06
N LYS A 106 5.13 14.04 7.04
CA LYS A 106 5.99 14.16 8.23
C LYS A 106 7.47 14.22 7.88
N ASP A 107 7.83 15.11 7.00
CA ASP A 107 9.17 15.20 6.43
C ASP A 107 9.73 16.63 6.54
N ASP A 108 10.99 16.76 6.22
CA ASP A 108 11.70 18.04 6.12
C ASP A 108 11.60 18.56 4.68
N LEU A 109 11.08 19.79 4.52
CA LEU A 109 10.81 20.36 3.21
C LEU A 109 12.10 20.54 2.38
N GLU A 110 13.21 20.96 3.01
CA GLU A 110 14.48 21.18 2.31
C GLU A 110 15.06 19.85 1.82
N LYS A 111 14.97 18.79 2.64
CA LYS A 111 15.37 17.44 2.22
C LYS A 111 14.50 16.93 1.09
N ALA A 112 13.18 17.18 1.16
CA ALA A 112 12.24 16.78 0.12
C ALA A 112 12.55 17.45 -1.23
N PHE A 113 12.88 18.74 -1.24
CA PHE A 113 13.32 19.42 -2.46
C PHE A 113 14.60 18.81 -3.03
N LYS A 114 15.64 18.61 -2.20
CA LYS A 114 16.92 18.00 -2.62
C LYS A 114 16.69 16.58 -3.18
N TRP A 115 15.79 15.83 -2.56
CA TRP A 115 15.47 14.48 -2.99
C TRP A 115 14.81 14.46 -4.37
N LEU A 116 13.82 15.34 -4.61
CA LEU A 116 13.16 15.44 -5.91
C LEU A 116 14.08 16.00 -7.00
N ASP A 117 15.00 16.90 -6.66
CA ASP A 117 16.03 17.39 -7.58
C ASP A 117 16.99 16.28 -8.01
N GLN A 118 17.40 15.44 -7.05
CA GLN A 118 18.33 14.33 -7.30
C GLN A 118 17.73 13.18 -8.09
N TYR A 119 16.48 12.79 -7.79
CA TYR A 119 15.86 11.58 -8.36
C TYR A 119 14.78 11.88 -9.42
N GLY A 120 14.48 13.15 -9.64
CA GLY A 120 13.37 13.59 -10.49
C GLY A 120 12.07 13.75 -9.71
N ASN A 121 11.14 14.54 -10.25
CA ASN A 121 9.84 14.79 -9.63
C ASN A 121 8.72 14.12 -10.44
N PRO A 122 8.10 13.04 -9.95
CA PRO A 122 6.99 12.39 -10.64
C PRO A 122 5.67 13.15 -10.48
N TYR A 123 5.59 14.09 -9.53
CA TYR A 123 4.35 14.69 -9.10
C TYR A 123 3.96 15.91 -9.93
N PHE A 124 2.70 16.01 -10.26
CA PHE A 124 2.05 17.19 -10.83
C PHE A 124 1.99 18.33 -9.80
N VAL A 125 1.70 18.00 -8.54
CA VAL A 125 1.71 18.91 -7.41
C VAL A 125 2.27 18.19 -6.18
N ASN A 126 3.09 18.90 -5.40
CA ASN A 126 3.63 18.40 -4.14
C ASN A 126 2.91 19.10 -2.98
N LEU A 127 2.18 18.32 -2.20
CA LEU A 127 1.54 18.72 -0.95
C LEU A 127 2.49 18.48 0.21
N TYR A 128 2.50 19.40 1.18
CA TYR A 128 3.39 19.34 2.34
C TYR A 128 2.58 19.15 3.62
N ASP A 129 2.62 17.96 4.18
CA ASP A 129 1.93 17.54 5.39
C ASP A 129 2.93 17.32 6.53
N GLN A 130 3.51 18.43 7.01
CA GLN A 130 4.61 18.43 7.98
C GLN A 130 4.23 17.75 9.29
N ASP A 131 3.05 18.03 9.81
CA ASP A 131 2.54 17.48 11.07
C ASP A 131 1.76 16.16 10.90
N GLY A 132 1.42 15.81 9.66
CA GLY A 132 0.66 14.61 9.33
C GLY A 132 -0.84 14.74 9.54
N THR A 133 -1.37 15.94 9.71
CA THR A 133 -2.80 16.19 9.94
C THR A 133 -3.64 15.75 8.74
N TYR A 134 -3.23 16.10 7.53
CA TYR A 134 -3.96 15.69 6.34
C TYR A 134 -3.88 14.17 6.13
N GLY A 135 -2.70 13.60 6.31
CA GLY A 135 -2.49 12.15 6.25
C GLY A 135 -3.35 11.39 7.28
N PHE A 136 -3.50 11.92 8.49
CA PHE A 136 -4.39 11.36 9.50
C PHE A 136 -5.85 11.33 9.01
N ASN A 137 -6.37 12.44 8.49
CA ASN A 137 -7.72 12.52 7.93
C ASN A 137 -7.91 11.60 6.71
N LEU A 138 -6.87 11.46 5.89
CA LEU A 138 -6.83 10.52 4.76
C LEU A 138 -6.75 9.06 5.23
N GLY A 139 -6.39 8.81 6.49
CA GLY A 139 -6.20 7.47 7.06
C GLY A 139 -4.88 6.83 6.60
N VAL A 140 -3.84 7.64 6.48
CA VAL A 140 -2.48 7.17 6.22
C VAL A 140 -1.96 6.39 7.42
N SER A 141 -1.46 5.18 7.19
CA SER A 141 -0.81 4.35 8.19
C SER A 141 0.72 4.48 8.16
N GLY A 142 1.27 4.90 7.02
CA GLY A 142 2.70 5.10 6.81
C GLY A 142 3.04 5.45 5.37
N ALA A 143 4.32 5.47 5.03
CA ALA A 143 4.79 5.65 3.67
C ALA A 143 5.59 4.40 3.22
N PRO A 144 5.48 3.97 1.94
CA PRO A 144 4.62 4.54 0.91
C PRO A 144 3.18 4.02 0.96
N GLU A 145 2.24 4.86 0.56
CA GLU A 145 0.86 4.48 0.26
C GLU A 145 0.42 5.18 -1.03
N THR A 146 -0.34 4.47 -1.86
CA THR A 146 -0.87 5.03 -3.10
C THR A 146 -2.38 4.86 -3.18
N TYR A 147 -3.08 5.93 -3.49
CA TYR A 147 -4.52 5.99 -3.63
C TYR A 147 -4.90 6.22 -5.08
N LEU A 148 -5.88 5.46 -5.59
CA LEU A 148 -6.55 5.75 -6.86
C LEU A 148 -7.73 6.65 -6.59
N LEU A 149 -7.71 7.82 -7.19
CA LEU A 149 -8.80 8.80 -7.10
C LEU A 149 -9.60 8.81 -8.41
N LYS A 150 -10.93 8.88 -8.29
CA LYS A 150 -11.85 9.23 -9.36
C LYS A 150 -12.62 10.46 -8.93
N LYS A 151 -12.26 11.63 -9.49
CA LYS A 151 -12.76 12.93 -9.01
C LYS A 151 -12.49 13.13 -7.52
N ASP A 152 -13.53 13.13 -6.68
CA ASP A 152 -13.48 13.34 -5.22
C ASP A 152 -13.51 12.04 -4.42
N LYS A 153 -13.49 10.90 -5.08
CA LYS A 153 -13.63 9.60 -4.44
C LYS A 153 -12.32 8.82 -4.49
N ILE A 154 -12.02 8.17 -3.39
CA ILE A 154 -10.96 7.19 -3.29
C ILE A 154 -11.57 5.84 -3.66
N LEU A 155 -11.10 5.26 -4.77
CA LEU A 155 -11.56 3.94 -5.23
C LEU A 155 -10.71 2.80 -4.68
N GLN A 156 -9.42 3.05 -4.47
CA GLN A 156 -8.46 2.03 -4.01
C GLN A 156 -7.37 2.67 -3.19
N LYS A 157 -6.87 1.92 -2.21
CA LYS A 157 -5.69 2.21 -1.41
C LYS A 157 -4.74 1.02 -1.51
N HIS A 158 -3.48 1.29 -1.80
CA HIS A 158 -2.40 0.30 -1.67
C HIS A 158 -1.40 0.78 -0.63
N ILE A 159 -1.08 -0.09 0.32
CA ILE A 159 -0.06 0.14 1.34
C ILE A 159 1.20 -0.63 0.93
N GLY A 160 2.32 0.07 0.87
CA GLY A 160 3.60 -0.49 0.45
C GLY A 160 3.98 -0.12 -0.99
N ILE A 161 5.03 -0.75 -1.49
CA ILE A 161 5.68 -0.41 -2.75
C ILE A 161 4.75 -0.64 -3.94
N MET A 162 4.51 0.41 -4.72
CA MET A 162 3.84 0.28 -6.02
C MET A 162 4.73 -0.40 -7.05
N SER A 163 4.14 -1.33 -7.79
CA SER A 163 4.79 -2.07 -8.87
C SER A 163 3.83 -2.29 -10.03
N GLU A 164 4.37 -2.67 -11.20
CA GLU A 164 3.53 -3.04 -12.35
C GLU A 164 2.55 -4.19 -12.04
N LYS A 165 2.93 -5.13 -11.17
CA LYS A 165 2.03 -6.20 -10.72
C LYS A 165 0.86 -5.63 -9.93
N VAL A 166 1.12 -4.83 -8.89
CA VAL A 166 0.08 -4.17 -8.08
C VAL A 166 -0.82 -3.29 -8.95
N TRP A 167 -0.22 -2.53 -9.87
CA TRP A 167 -0.94 -1.68 -10.80
C TRP A 167 -1.94 -2.46 -11.65
N LYS A 168 -1.48 -3.55 -12.28
CA LYS A 168 -2.33 -4.40 -13.14
C LYS A 168 -3.41 -5.13 -12.36
N ASP A 169 -3.10 -5.62 -11.18
CA ASP A 169 -4.00 -6.47 -10.40
C ASP A 169 -5.06 -5.64 -9.64
N LYS A 170 -4.66 -4.47 -9.06
CA LYS A 170 -5.54 -3.74 -8.14
C LYS A 170 -6.09 -2.42 -8.71
N PHE A 171 -5.41 -1.75 -9.65
CA PHE A 171 -5.79 -0.43 -10.15
C PHE A 171 -6.45 -0.48 -11.54
N ILE A 172 -5.87 -1.19 -12.49
CA ILE A 172 -6.40 -1.29 -13.85
C ILE A 172 -7.85 -1.79 -13.90
N PRO A 173 -8.30 -2.79 -13.11
CA PRO A 173 -9.69 -3.23 -13.14
C PRO A 173 -10.71 -2.16 -12.75
N LEU A 174 -10.30 -1.18 -11.91
CA LEU A 174 -11.16 -0.08 -11.48
C LEU A 174 -11.21 1.08 -12.47
N ILE A 175 -10.16 1.24 -13.28
CA ILE A 175 -10.06 2.29 -14.30
C ILE A 175 -10.85 1.93 -15.57
N LYS A 176 -10.95 0.63 -15.86
CA LYS A 176 -11.64 0.12 -17.06
C LYS A 176 -13.15 -0.09 -16.88
N LYS A 177 -13.65 0.08 -15.66
CA LYS A 177 -15.09 0.06 -15.34
C LYS A 177 -15.73 1.41 -15.63
#